data_c153b7044a2a8d54993d7b18bad1be39
#
_entry.id   c153b7044a2a8d54993d7b18bad1be39
#
_cell.length_a   1.000
_cell.length_b   1.000
_cell.length_c   1.000
_cell.angle_alpha   90.00
_cell.angle_beta   90.00
_cell.angle_gamma   90.00
#
_symmetry.space_group_name_H-M   'P 1'
#
loop_
_entity.id
_entity.type
_entity.pdbx_description
1 polymer ?
#
loop_
_entity_poly.entity_id
_entity_poly.type
_entity_poly.pdbx_seq_one_letter_code
_entity_poly.pdbx_strand_id
1 'polypeptide(L)'
;MLNKKAEQERIEKAYPFLRAAECLGRNLLHAMLMQIPAETVKTIYTIANLGRDYVREDIWYIPYDPLQVIGARRSKLSASLDRPQEELIRELLEQDDLRRWITRGLHVLRIE
;
A
#
# COMPACT_ATOMS: atom_id res chain seq x y z
N MET A 1 14.07 10.99 9.27
CA MET A 1 14.40 9.78 10.07
C MET A 1 13.21 8.82 10.08
N LEU A 2 13.47 7.54 9.90
CA LEU A 2 12.41 6.54 9.90
C LEU A 2 11.84 6.35 11.32
N ASN A 3 10.53 6.45 11.44
CA ASN A 3 9.81 6.14 12.67
C ASN A 3 9.11 4.79 12.50
N LYS A 4 9.76 3.73 12.95
CA LYS A 4 9.24 2.36 12.78
C LYS A 4 7.89 2.15 13.46
N LYS A 5 7.68 2.75 14.63
CA LYS A 5 6.42 2.65 15.34
C LYS A 5 5.28 3.27 14.53
N ALA A 6 5.51 4.45 13.96
CA ALA A 6 4.51 5.11 13.13
C ALA A 6 4.20 4.30 11.87
N GLU A 7 5.22 3.72 11.23
CA GLU A 7 5.01 2.87 10.06
C GLU A 7 4.22 1.61 10.42
N GLN A 8 4.53 0.99 11.57
CA GLN A 8 3.79 -0.17 12.04
C GLN A 8 2.32 0.16 12.28
N GLU A 9 2.04 1.29 12.92
CA GLU A 9 0.66 1.72 13.18
C GLU A 9 -0.11 1.99 11.89
N ARG A 10 0.55 2.60 10.89
CA ARG A 10 -0.08 2.85 9.58
C ARG A 10 -0.44 1.55 8.87
N ILE A 11 0.45 0.57 8.92
CA ILE A 11 0.19 -0.75 8.35
C ILE A 11 -0.98 -1.43 9.06
N GLU A 12 -1.01 -1.40 10.37
CA GLU A 12 -2.08 -2.00 11.16
C GLU A 12 -3.44 -1.39 10.84
N LYS A 13 -3.49 -0.07 10.70
CA LYS A 13 -4.73 0.63 10.34
C LYS A 13 -5.17 0.32 8.91
N ALA A 14 -4.23 0.13 8.01
CA ALA A 14 -4.54 -0.15 6.60
C ALA A 14 -4.87 -1.62 6.35
N TYR A 15 -4.42 -2.52 7.20
CA TYR A 15 -4.50 -3.95 6.98
C TYR A 15 -5.90 -4.48 6.66
N PRO A 16 -6.95 -4.16 7.44
CA PRO A 16 -8.30 -4.67 7.13
C PRO A 16 -8.79 -4.18 5.76
N PHE A 17 -8.43 -2.99 5.36
CA PHE A 17 -8.83 -2.44 4.06
C PHE A 17 -8.04 -3.07 2.92
N LEU A 18 -6.77 -3.40 3.15
CA LEU A 18 -5.95 -4.12 2.17
C LEU A 18 -6.51 -5.53 1.93
N ARG A 19 -6.91 -6.23 2.98
CA ARG A 19 -7.52 -7.55 2.85
C ARG A 19 -8.87 -7.45 2.12
N ALA A 20 -9.67 -6.44 2.44
CA ALA A 20 -10.93 -6.21 1.75
C ALA A 20 -10.69 -5.91 0.26
N ALA A 21 -9.66 -5.13 -0.06
CA ALA A 21 -9.34 -4.78 -1.44
C ALA A 21 -8.98 -5.99 -2.29
N GLU A 22 -8.48 -7.06 -1.69
CA GLU A 22 -8.19 -8.29 -2.42
C GLU A 22 -9.45 -9.00 -2.92
N CYS A 23 -10.61 -8.68 -2.34
CA CYS A 23 -11.88 -9.36 -2.63
C CYS A 23 -12.92 -8.49 -3.30
N LEU A 24 -12.87 -7.16 -3.07
CA LEU A 24 -13.91 -6.25 -3.55
C LEU A 24 -13.79 -5.93 -5.03
N GLY A 25 -14.94 -5.78 -5.70
CA GLY A 25 -15.00 -5.23 -7.04
C GLY A 25 -14.69 -3.73 -7.03
N ARG A 26 -14.47 -3.17 -8.21
CA ARG A 26 -14.01 -1.78 -8.37
C ARG A 26 -14.95 -0.77 -7.70
N ASN A 27 -16.26 -0.91 -7.87
CA ASN A 27 -17.22 0.05 -7.32
C ASN A 27 -17.23 0.05 -5.79
N LEU A 28 -17.20 -1.14 -5.18
CA LEU A 28 -17.17 -1.27 -3.72
C LEU A 28 -15.84 -0.80 -3.16
N LEU A 29 -14.75 -1.08 -3.86
CA LEU A 29 -13.43 -0.60 -3.48
C LEU A 29 -13.37 0.93 -3.51
N HIS A 30 -13.90 1.55 -4.54
CA HIS A 30 -13.98 3.01 -4.63
C HIS A 30 -14.74 3.59 -3.45
N ALA A 31 -15.93 3.04 -3.15
CA ALA A 31 -16.74 3.51 -2.03
C ALA A 31 -16.01 3.39 -0.70
N MET A 32 -15.31 2.26 -0.49
CA MET A 32 -14.51 2.06 0.72
C MET A 32 -13.40 3.10 0.85
N LEU A 33 -12.63 3.29 -0.22
CA LEU A 33 -11.48 4.20 -0.22
C LEU A 33 -11.89 5.65 0.01
N MET A 34 -13.09 6.04 -0.43
CA MET A 34 -13.61 7.39 -0.21
C MET A 34 -14.00 7.67 1.24
N GLN A 35 -14.21 6.63 2.04
CA GLN A 35 -14.70 6.75 3.41
C GLN A 35 -13.61 6.62 4.47
N ILE A 36 -12.43 6.15 4.10
CA ILE A 36 -11.33 5.96 5.07
C ILE A 36 -10.44 7.20 5.11
N PRO A 37 -9.66 7.38 6.21
CA PRO A 37 -8.79 8.55 6.33
C PRO A 37 -7.75 8.64 5.22
N ALA A 38 -7.40 9.87 4.84
CA ALA A 38 -6.42 10.13 3.79
C ALA A 38 -5.08 9.43 4.07
N GLU A 39 -4.63 9.40 5.32
CA GLU A 39 -3.38 8.74 5.68
C GLU A 39 -3.43 7.23 5.40
N THR A 40 -4.59 6.61 5.60
CA THR A 40 -4.77 5.20 5.30
C THR A 40 -4.73 4.95 3.79
N VAL A 41 -5.35 5.82 2.99
CA VAL A 41 -5.28 5.74 1.53
C VAL A 41 -3.83 5.85 1.05
N LYS A 42 -3.06 6.78 1.63
CA LYS A 42 -1.65 6.95 1.29
C LYS A 42 -0.84 5.69 1.60
N THR A 43 -1.15 5.03 2.70
CA THR A 43 -0.50 3.77 3.07
C THR A 43 -0.84 2.66 2.07
N ILE A 44 -2.12 2.54 1.69
CA ILE A 44 -2.56 1.56 0.68
C ILE A 44 -1.86 1.84 -0.66
N TYR A 45 -1.80 3.09 -1.06
CA TYR A 45 -1.11 3.49 -2.28
C TYR A 45 0.37 3.08 -2.25
N THR A 46 1.04 3.33 -1.12
CA THR A 46 2.45 2.99 -0.94
C THR A 46 2.66 1.48 -1.03
N ILE A 47 1.79 0.71 -0.39
CA ILE A 47 1.89 -0.76 -0.40
C ILE A 47 1.64 -1.32 -1.80
N ALA A 48 0.65 -0.80 -2.51
CA ALA A 48 0.39 -1.21 -3.91
C ALA A 48 1.59 -0.89 -4.80
N ASN A 49 2.20 0.28 -4.61
CA ASN A 49 3.39 0.69 -5.36
C ASN A 49 4.57 -0.25 -5.10
N LEU A 50 4.76 -0.67 -3.84
CA LEU A 50 5.77 -1.68 -3.50
C LEU A 50 5.50 -2.98 -4.25
N GLY A 51 4.26 -3.44 -4.25
CA GLY A 51 3.89 -4.69 -4.92
C GLY A 51 4.07 -4.64 -6.41
N ARG A 52 3.87 -3.47 -7.01
CA ARG A 52 4.12 -3.27 -8.45
C ARG A 52 5.58 -3.51 -8.81
N ASP A 53 6.49 -3.01 -7.98
CA ASP A 53 7.93 -3.04 -8.28
C ASP A 53 8.61 -4.34 -7.86
N TYR A 54 8.13 -4.98 -6.80
CA TYR A 54 8.72 -6.21 -6.28
C TYR A 54 7.96 -7.43 -6.81
N VAL A 55 8.35 -7.87 -8.00
CA VAL A 55 7.69 -9.00 -8.68
C VAL A 55 8.47 -10.31 -8.58
N ARG A 56 9.67 -10.28 -8.01
CA ARG A 56 10.57 -11.43 -7.98
C ARG A 56 10.47 -12.14 -6.65
N GLU A 57 10.29 -13.46 -6.72
CA GLU A 57 10.17 -14.29 -5.52
C GLU A 57 11.47 -14.36 -4.71
N ASP A 58 12.62 -14.17 -5.36
CA ASP A 58 13.92 -14.25 -4.70
C ASP A 58 14.11 -13.18 -3.62
N ILE A 59 13.34 -12.13 -3.62
CA ILE A 59 13.38 -11.12 -2.56
C ILE A 59 13.06 -11.72 -1.18
N TRP A 60 12.33 -12.84 -1.14
CA TRP A 60 11.95 -13.49 0.10
C TRP A 60 13.13 -14.03 0.89
N TYR A 61 14.23 -14.32 0.19
CA TYR A 61 15.42 -14.91 0.78
C TYR A 61 16.45 -13.88 1.22
N ILE A 62 16.19 -12.60 0.95
CA ILE A 62 17.09 -11.51 1.33
C ILE A 62 16.62 -10.93 2.67
N PRO A 63 17.46 -10.95 3.73
CA PRO A 63 17.08 -10.32 4.99
C PRO A 63 16.91 -8.83 4.82
N TYR A 64 15.77 -8.30 5.24
CA TYR A 64 15.49 -6.86 5.23
C TYR A 64 14.45 -6.54 6.30
N ASP A 65 14.39 -5.27 6.69
CA ASP A 65 13.39 -4.76 7.62
C ASP A 65 12.18 -4.23 6.82
N PRO A 66 11.02 -4.88 6.90
CA PRO A 66 9.83 -4.42 6.15
C PRO A 66 9.44 -2.98 6.47
N LEU A 67 9.59 -2.55 7.72
CA LEU A 67 9.24 -1.18 8.11
C LEU A 67 10.16 -0.15 7.46
N GLN A 68 11.43 -0.50 7.29
CA GLN A 68 12.38 0.34 6.60
C GLN A 68 12.06 0.42 5.10
N VAL A 69 11.65 -0.69 4.52
CA VAL A 69 11.27 -0.74 3.09
C VAL A 69 10.08 0.17 2.82
N ILE A 70 9.02 0.08 3.62
CA ILE A 70 7.84 0.93 3.41
C ILE A 70 8.15 2.39 3.70
N GLY A 71 8.94 2.69 4.72
CA GLY A 71 9.33 4.06 5.04
C GLY A 71 10.14 4.71 3.93
N ALA A 72 11.07 3.98 3.36
CA ALA A 72 11.87 4.45 2.23
C ALA A 72 10.99 4.72 1.00
N ARG A 73 10.03 3.81 0.72
CA ARG A 73 9.11 4.00 -0.40
C ARG A 73 8.19 5.20 -0.18
N ARG A 74 7.69 5.39 1.03
CA ARG A 74 6.87 6.55 1.38
C ARG A 74 7.64 7.85 1.12
N SER A 75 8.90 7.91 1.51
CA SER A 75 9.74 9.08 1.26
C SER A 75 9.96 9.32 -0.23
N LYS A 76 10.19 8.26 -0.99
CA LYS A 76 10.37 8.33 -2.44
C LYS A 76 9.10 8.84 -3.14
N LEU A 77 7.93 8.49 -2.62
CA LEU A 77 6.64 8.86 -3.19
C LEU A 77 6.07 10.15 -2.60
N SER A 78 6.82 10.87 -1.77
CA SER A 78 6.28 12.01 -1.03
C SER A 78 5.55 13.02 -1.91
N ALA A 79 6.11 13.37 -3.06
CA ALA A 79 5.46 14.29 -3.99
C ALA A 79 4.15 13.73 -4.54
N SER A 80 4.12 12.43 -4.87
CA SER A 80 2.90 11.78 -5.36
C SER A 80 1.84 11.68 -4.27
N LEU A 81 2.25 11.41 -3.03
CA LEU A 81 1.33 11.27 -1.90
C LEU A 81 0.76 12.61 -1.44
N ASP A 82 1.36 13.73 -1.84
CA ASP A 82 0.90 15.07 -1.47
C ASP A 82 -0.26 15.55 -2.36
N ARG A 83 -0.83 14.66 -3.13
CA ARG A 83 -1.98 14.96 -3.98
C ARG A 83 -3.28 14.71 -3.22
N PRO A 84 -4.42 15.31 -3.67
CA PRO A 84 -5.72 15.03 -3.06
C PRO A 84 -6.03 13.54 -3.04
N GLN A 85 -6.74 13.11 -2.01
CA GLN A 85 -7.14 11.71 -1.84
C GLN A 85 -7.85 11.17 -3.07
N GLU A 86 -8.72 11.97 -3.69
CA GLU A 86 -9.47 11.57 -4.88
C GLU A 86 -8.57 11.17 -6.05
N GLU A 87 -7.46 11.90 -6.22
CA GLU A 87 -6.52 11.59 -7.29
C GLU A 87 -5.79 10.27 -7.03
N LEU A 88 -5.40 10.04 -5.78
CA LEU A 88 -4.73 8.79 -5.40
C LEU A 88 -5.66 7.60 -5.62
N ILE A 89 -6.93 7.74 -5.22
CA ILE A 89 -7.93 6.69 -5.40
C ILE A 89 -8.16 6.43 -6.89
N ARG A 90 -8.28 7.47 -7.68
CA ARG A 90 -8.48 7.33 -9.12
C ARG A 90 -7.32 6.56 -9.76
N GLU A 91 -6.10 6.95 -9.42
CA GLU A 91 -4.91 6.29 -9.94
C GLU A 91 -4.85 4.81 -9.57
N LEU A 92 -5.20 4.49 -8.30
CA LEU A 92 -5.26 3.10 -7.86
C LEU A 92 -6.28 2.30 -8.66
N LEU A 93 -7.48 2.87 -8.88
CA LEU A 93 -8.57 2.16 -9.55
C LEU A 93 -8.37 2.03 -11.05
N GLU A 94 -7.48 2.80 -11.65
CA GLU A 94 -7.12 2.68 -13.05
C GLU A 94 -6.26 1.46 -13.33
N GLN A 95 -5.68 0.85 -12.29
CA GLN A 95 -4.75 -0.27 -12.45
C GLN A 95 -5.49 -1.59 -12.50
N ASP A 96 -5.38 -2.29 -13.62
CA ASP A 96 -6.00 -3.61 -13.79
C ASP A 96 -5.40 -4.64 -12.83
N ASP A 97 -4.12 -4.48 -12.50
CA ASP A 97 -3.39 -5.41 -11.64
C ASP A 97 -3.36 -4.99 -10.17
N LEU A 98 -4.22 -4.06 -9.74
CA LEU A 98 -4.20 -3.51 -8.39
C LEU A 98 -4.26 -4.60 -7.32
N ARG A 99 -5.16 -5.57 -7.48
CA ARG A 99 -5.28 -6.68 -6.51
C ARG A 99 -3.96 -7.42 -6.36
N ARG A 100 -3.30 -7.71 -7.47
CA ARG A 100 -2.00 -8.39 -7.48
C ARG A 100 -0.94 -7.56 -6.80
N TRP A 101 -0.91 -6.25 -7.06
CA TRP A 101 0.06 -5.36 -6.44
C TRP A 101 -0.13 -5.29 -4.93
N ILE A 102 -1.38 -5.24 -4.46
CA ILE A 102 -1.68 -5.24 -3.02
C ILE A 102 -1.20 -6.55 -2.39
N THR A 103 -1.51 -7.68 -3.00
CA THR A 103 -1.09 -8.99 -2.51
C THR A 103 0.43 -9.07 -2.43
N ARG A 104 1.13 -8.65 -3.49
CA ARG A 104 2.60 -8.62 -3.50
C ARG A 104 3.17 -7.65 -2.48
N GLY A 105 2.56 -6.49 -2.31
CA GLY A 105 2.98 -5.50 -1.32
C GLY A 105 2.89 -6.06 0.10
N LEU A 106 1.80 -6.76 0.41
CA LEU A 106 1.65 -7.43 1.69
C LEU A 106 2.74 -8.48 1.89
N HIS A 107 3.07 -9.21 0.85
CA HIS A 107 4.16 -10.18 0.88
C HIS A 107 5.51 -9.50 1.15
N VAL A 108 5.80 -8.41 0.46
CA VAL A 108 7.05 -7.65 0.69
C VAL A 108 7.16 -7.22 2.15
N LEU A 109 6.05 -6.84 2.75
CA LEU A 109 6.00 -6.45 4.16
C LEU A 109 5.89 -7.64 5.10
N ARG A 110 5.84 -8.87 4.55
CA ARG A 110 5.74 -10.12 5.30
C ARG A 110 4.50 -10.18 6.19
N ILE A 111 3.40 -9.63 5.67
CA ILE A 111 2.10 -9.64 6.31
C ILE A 111 1.20 -10.60 5.53
N GLU A 112 0.66 -11.59 6.20
CA GLU A 112 -0.24 -12.56 5.59
C GLU A 112 -1.61 -12.56 6.23
#